data_ef98fa53187a3eedb86257a6020918d6
#
_entry.id   ef98fa53187a3eedb86257a6020918d6
#
_cell.length_a   1.000
_cell.length_b   1.000
_cell.length_c   1.000
_cell.angle_alpha   90.00
_cell.angle_beta   90.00
_cell.angle_gamma   90.00
#
_symmetry.space_group_name_H-M   'P 1'
#
loop_
_entity.id
_entity.type
_entity.pdbx_description
1 polymer ?
#
loop_
_entity_poly.entity_id
_entity_poly.type
_entity_poly.pdbx_seq_one_letter_code
_entity_poly.pdbx_strand_id
1 'polypeptide(L)'
;FFLGSALSEIKSSRKLFETTISFKHLFLTIFFFSFGMLFRFQFVTLSSVYFILALLALLTIAIAGKFVSGALIGKRLYGSLETGLRVGAYTTPRGEFSIVLLGVVIGPVAGNYELLVSLVVAYVIILSIVGSGFARHGDKIGMAIEGGIKKLIRSSL
;
A
#
# COMPACT_ATOMS: atom_id res chain seq x y z
N PHE A 1 -10.99 -13.75 -10.67
CA PHE A 1 -9.77 -14.56 -10.75
C PHE A 1 -9.98 -15.82 -11.57
N PHE A 2 -10.92 -16.72 -11.22
CA PHE A 2 -11.18 -17.99 -11.91
C PHE A 2 -11.53 -17.82 -13.39
N LEU A 3 -12.40 -16.87 -13.73
CA LEU A 3 -12.72 -16.51 -15.10
C LEU A 3 -11.49 -16.04 -15.89
N GLY A 4 -10.66 -15.21 -15.29
CA GLY A 4 -9.42 -14.74 -15.91
C GLY A 4 -8.42 -15.87 -16.16
N SER A 5 -8.29 -16.82 -15.23
CA SER A 5 -7.46 -18.01 -15.39
C SER A 5 -7.96 -18.90 -16.52
N ALA A 6 -9.26 -19.19 -16.57
CA ALA A 6 -9.87 -19.98 -17.64
C ALA A 6 -9.73 -19.34 -19.04
N LEU A 7 -9.85 -17.99 -19.11
CA LEU A 7 -9.69 -17.24 -20.36
C LEU A 7 -8.23 -17.11 -20.81
N SER A 8 -7.26 -17.29 -19.92
CA SER A 8 -5.83 -17.18 -20.28
C SER A 8 -5.36 -18.28 -21.24
N GLU A 9 -6.04 -19.42 -21.28
CA GLU A 9 -5.72 -20.57 -22.16
C GLU A 9 -6.26 -20.42 -23.58
N ILE A 10 -7.11 -19.41 -23.85
CA ILE A 10 -7.71 -19.22 -25.17
C ILE A 10 -6.72 -18.47 -26.08
N LYS A 11 -6.61 -18.90 -27.34
CA LYS A 11 -5.74 -18.26 -28.37
C LYS A 11 -5.99 -16.74 -28.55
N SER A 12 -7.19 -16.27 -28.23
CA SER A 12 -7.60 -14.84 -28.30
C SER A 12 -7.38 -14.08 -26.99
N SER A 13 -6.71 -14.67 -26.01
CA SER A 13 -6.51 -14.08 -24.66
C SER A 13 -5.86 -12.70 -24.71
N ARG A 14 -4.93 -12.46 -25.64
CA ARG A 14 -4.22 -11.17 -25.78
C ARG A 14 -5.18 -10.03 -26.12
N LYS A 15 -6.09 -10.23 -27.07
CA LYS A 15 -7.08 -9.20 -27.47
C LYS A 15 -8.08 -8.92 -26.35
N LEU A 16 -8.50 -9.98 -25.63
CA LEU A 16 -9.36 -9.85 -24.45
C LEU A 16 -8.64 -9.08 -23.34
N PHE A 17 -7.37 -9.35 -23.13
CA PHE A 17 -6.55 -8.68 -22.13
C PHE A 17 -6.40 -7.18 -22.44
N GLU A 18 -6.07 -6.80 -23.68
CA GLU A 18 -5.96 -5.40 -24.12
C GLU A 18 -7.28 -4.63 -23.93
N THR A 19 -8.41 -5.26 -24.29
CA THR A 19 -9.73 -4.67 -24.09
C THR A 19 -10.05 -4.52 -22.61
N THR A 20 -9.76 -5.53 -21.80
CA THR A 20 -10.01 -5.52 -20.34
C THR A 20 -9.18 -4.45 -19.64
N ILE A 21 -7.92 -4.24 -20.06
CA ILE A 21 -7.06 -3.17 -19.52
C ILE A 21 -7.67 -1.80 -19.80
N SER A 22 -8.19 -1.56 -20.98
CA SER A 22 -8.80 -0.28 -21.34
C SER A 22 -10.03 0.01 -20.45
N PHE A 23 -10.91 -0.99 -20.26
CA PHE A 23 -12.03 -0.88 -19.33
C PHE A 23 -11.57 -0.68 -17.88
N LYS A 24 -10.55 -1.39 -17.42
CA LYS A 24 -9.96 -1.21 -16.10
C LYS A 24 -9.54 0.25 -15.88
N HIS A 25 -8.84 0.85 -16.83
CA HIS A 25 -8.40 2.25 -16.71
C HIS A 25 -9.58 3.22 -16.68
N LEU A 26 -10.61 2.99 -17.50
CA LEU A 26 -11.83 3.80 -17.49
C LEU A 26 -12.51 3.74 -16.12
N PHE A 27 -12.77 2.53 -15.61
CA PHE A 27 -13.42 2.35 -14.32
C PHE A 27 -12.59 2.89 -13.15
N LEU A 28 -11.26 2.73 -13.16
CA LEU A 28 -10.39 3.32 -12.16
C LEU A 28 -10.46 4.85 -12.19
N THR A 29 -10.47 5.45 -13.37
CA THR A 29 -10.57 6.91 -13.50
C THR A 29 -11.91 7.42 -12.92
N ILE A 30 -13.02 6.79 -13.28
CA ILE A 30 -14.36 7.14 -12.77
C ILE A 30 -14.39 6.95 -11.24
N PHE A 31 -13.84 5.85 -10.74
CA PHE A 31 -13.79 5.54 -9.33
C PHE A 31 -13.01 6.59 -8.54
N PHE A 32 -11.78 6.90 -8.96
CA PHE A 32 -10.95 7.89 -8.26
C PHE A 32 -11.52 9.30 -8.37
N PHE A 33 -12.13 9.64 -9.51
CA PHE A 33 -12.79 10.93 -9.67
C PHE A 33 -14.00 11.05 -8.73
N SER A 34 -14.88 10.06 -8.72
CA SER A 34 -16.05 10.03 -7.83
C SER A 34 -15.64 10.04 -6.36
N PHE A 35 -14.61 9.30 -6.02
CA PHE A 35 -14.08 9.25 -4.67
C PHE A 35 -13.45 10.60 -4.26
N GLY A 36 -12.69 11.24 -5.16
CA GLY A 36 -12.13 12.57 -4.94
C GLY A 36 -13.20 13.63 -4.69
N MET A 37 -14.35 13.51 -5.35
CA MET A 37 -15.49 14.41 -5.12
C MET A 37 -16.16 14.20 -3.75
N LEU A 38 -16.15 12.97 -3.22
CA LEU A 38 -16.65 12.66 -1.88
C LEU A 38 -15.71 13.16 -0.79
N PHE A 39 -14.44 13.38 -1.12
CA PHE A 39 -13.46 13.83 -0.17
C PHE A 39 -13.60 15.33 0.10
N ARG A 40 -14.16 15.67 1.24
CA ARG A 40 -14.27 17.06 1.70
C ARG A 40 -13.00 17.46 2.43
N PHE A 41 -12.15 18.27 1.80
CA PHE A 41 -10.94 18.84 2.39
C PHE A 41 -11.18 19.65 3.68
N GLN A 42 -12.41 20.09 3.92
CA GLN A 42 -12.79 20.83 5.12
C GLN A 42 -12.54 20.08 6.43
N PHE A 43 -12.50 18.75 6.38
CA PHE A 43 -12.34 17.90 7.56
C PHE A 43 -10.89 17.49 7.85
N VAL A 44 -9.96 17.80 6.96
CA VAL A 44 -8.53 17.71 7.27
C VAL A 44 -8.19 18.92 8.15
N THR A 45 -8.74 18.96 9.34
CA THR A 45 -8.26 19.85 10.38
C THR A 45 -6.92 19.28 10.86
N LEU A 46 -5.89 19.56 10.05
CA LEU A 46 -4.47 19.33 10.40
C LEU A 46 -4.09 19.98 11.74
N SER A 47 -5.00 20.76 12.32
CA SER A 47 -4.86 21.43 13.61
C SER A 47 -4.96 20.48 14.81
N SER A 48 -5.52 19.28 14.66
CA SER A 48 -5.55 18.33 15.77
C SER A 48 -4.25 17.54 15.82
N VAL A 49 -3.44 17.82 16.84
CA VAL A 49 -2.22 17.05 17.14
C VAL A 49 -2.52 15.54 17.21
N TYR A 50 -3.68 15.17 17.74
CA TYR A 50 -4.11 13.77 17.83
C TYR A 50 -4.30 13.11 16.46
N PHE A 51 -4.83 13.86 15.47
CA PHE A 51 -4.98 13.37 14.11
C PHE A 51 -3.61 13.07 13.46
N ILE A 52 -2.66 14.01 13.62
CA ILE A 52 -1.30 13.85 13.08
C ILE A 52 -0.59 12.67 13.77
N LEU A 53 -0.70 12.56 15.10
CA LEU A 53 -0.10 11.46 15.84
C LEU A 53 -0.69 10.10 15.43
N ALA A 54 -2.02 10.01 15.27
CA ALA A 54 -2.68 8.79 14.83
C ALA A 54 -2.24 8.41 13.40
N LEU A 55 -2.16 9.37 12.49
CA LEU A 55 -1.71 9.16 11.12
C LEU A 55 -0.26 8.68 11.07
N LEU A 56 0.63 9.33 11.82
CA LEU A 56 2.04 8.92 11.91
C LEU A 56 2.20 7.53 12.52
N ALA A 57 1.44 7.22 13.57
CA ALA A 57 1.44 5.89 14.18
C ALA A 57 1.00 4.82 13.18
N LEU A 58 -0.11 5.05 12.45
CA LEU A 58 -0.59 4.12 11.42
C LEU A 58 0.42 3.92 10.31
N LEU A 59 1.04 4.99 9.80
CA LEU A 59 2.07 4.92 8.76
C LEU A 59 3.29 4.13 9.25
N THR A 60 3.74 4.42 10.47
CA THR A 60 4.91 3.74 11.05
C THR A 60 4.64 2.25 11.25
N ILE A 61 3.50 1.88 11.82
CA ILE A 61 3.11 0.48 12.04
C ILE A 61 2.97 -0.25 10.68
N ALA A 62 2.37 0.38 9.69
CA ALA A 62 2.18 -0.22 8.37
C ALA A 62 3.51 -0.48 7.66
N ILE A 63 4.41 0.50 7.64
CA ILE A 63 5.73 0.38 7.01
C ILE A 63 6.58 -0.64 7.78
N ALA A 64 6.71 -0.48 9.09
CA ALA A 64 7.49 -1.40 9.92
C ALA A 64 6.99 -2.84 9.80
N GLY A 65 5.68 -3.05 9.85
CA GLY A 65 5.07 -4.37 9.67
C GLY A 65 5.42 -5.03 8.33
N LYS A 66 5.49 -4.26 7.24
CA LYS A 66 5.90 -4.76 5.91
C LYS A 66 7.36 -5.16 5.87
N PHE A 67 8.25 -4.33 6.43
CA PHE A 67 9.67 -4.64 6.48
C PHE A 67 9.97 -5.81 7.42
N VAL A 68 9.32 -5.89 8.57
CA VAL A 68 9.47 -7.01 9.52
C VAL A 68 8.97 -8.31 8.90
N SER A 69 7.76 -8.33 8.34
CA SER A 69 7.22 -9.53 7.70
C SER A 69 8.06 -9.94 6.48
N GLY A 70 8.49 -8.99 5.66
CA GLY A 70 9.41 -9.25 4.56
C GLY A 70 10.72 -9.86 5.02
N ALA A 71 11.36 -9.28 6.04
CA ALA A 71 12.60 -9.77 6.62
C ALA A 71 12.48 -11.21 7.18
N LEU A 72 11.37 -11.50 7.90
CA LEU A 72 11.10 -12.84 8.42
C LEU A 72 10.95 -13.89 7.31
N ILE A 73 10.15 -13.55 6.29
CA ILE A 73 9.93 -14.43 5.13
C ILE A 73 11.24 -14.63 4.35
N GLY A 74 11.97 -13.54 4.08
CA GLY A 74 13.22 -13.60 3.35
C GLY A 74 14.27 -14.45 4.06
N LYS A 75 14.40 -14.29 5.38
CA LYS A 75 15.33 -15.10 6.17
C LYS A 75 14.93 -16.58 6.22
N ARG A 76 13.62 -16.90 6.36
CA ARG A 76 13.15 -18.28 6.45
C ARG A 76 13.15 -19.02 5.12
N LEU A 77 12.69 -18.39 4.05
CA LEU A 77 12.51 -19.06 2.75
C LEU A 77 13.75 -18.96 1.86
N TYR A 78 14.48 -17.84 1.92
CA TYR A 78 15.59 -17.58 1.01
C TYR A 78 16.96 -17.48 1.72
N GLY A 79 17.01 -17.60 3.04
CA GLY A 79 18.23 -17.44 3.82
C GLY A 79 18.87 -16.04 3.72
N SER A 80 18.18 -15.05 3.12
CA SER A 80 18.67 -13.72 2.81
C SER A 80 17.79 -12.65 3.41
N LEU A 81 18.36 -11.84 4.29
CA LEU A 81 17.67 -10.68 4.87
C LEU A 81 17.43 -9.60 3.82
N GLU A 82 18.40 -9.39 2.93
CA GLU A 82 18.31 -8.43 1.84
C GLU A 82 17.10 -8.70 0.95
N THR A 83 16.93 -9.96 0.50
CA THR A 83 15.77 -10.37 -0.31
C THR A 83 14.46 -10.10 0.42
N GLY A 84 14.40 -10.38 1.72
CA GLY A 84 13.22 -10.10 2.54
C GLY A 84 12.89 -8.62 2.65
N LEU A 85 13.89 -7.78 2.84
CA LEU A 85 13.71 -6.32 2.90
C LEU A 85 13.25 -5.73 1.55
N ARG A 86 13.76 -6.26 0.44
CA ARG A 86 13.28 -5.92 -0.91
C ARG A 86 11.80 -6.25 -1.08
N VAL A 87 11.38 -7.44 -0.68
CA VAL A 87 9.97 -7.85 -0.70
C VAL A 87 9.12 -6.93 0.17
N GLY A 88 9.59 -6.58 1.36
CA GLY A 88 8.95 -5.59 2.23
C GLY A 88 8.75 -4.24 1.54
N ALA A 89 9.78 -3.73 0.87
CA ALA A 89 9.72 -2.48 0.12
C ALA A 89 8.72 -2.53 -1.04
N TYR A 90 8.74 -3.60 -1.84
CA TYR A 90 7.80 -3.79 -2.96
C TYR A 90 6.34 -3.97 -2.54
N THR A 91 6.09 -4.49 -1.34
CA THR A 91 4.74 -4.71 -0.81
C THR A 91 4.23 -3.54 0.05
N THR A 92 5.01 -2.47 0.20
CA THR A 92 4.62 -1.30 0.99
C THR A 92 3.51 -0.47 0.35
N PRO A 93 3.47 -0.25 -0.99
CA PRO A 93 2.38 0.51 -1.59
C PRO A 93 1.01 -0.07 -1.23
N ARG A 94 0.08 0.82 -0.89
CA ARG A 94 -1.32 0.44 -0.62
C ARG A 94 -2.17 0.76 -1.83
N GLY A 95 -3.05 -0.17 -2.16
CA GLY A 95 -4.00 0.00 -3.24
C GLY A 95 -5.32 0.60 -2.77
N GLU A 96 -6.16 0.87 -3.75
CA GLU A 96 -7.50 1.43 -3.64
C GLU A 96 -8.48 0.59 -2.81
N PHE A 97 -8.20 -0.68 -2.59
CA PHE A 97 -9.10 -1.57 -1.84
C PHE A 97 -9.37 -1.11 -0.41
N SER A 98 -8.42 -0.45 0.24
CA SER A 98 -8.64 0.10 1.59
C SER A 98 -9.73 1.18 1.59
N ILE A 99 -9.83 1.95 0.50
CA ILE A 99 -10.83 3.00 0.31
C ILE A 99 -12.19 2.38 -0.02
N VAL A 100 -12.22 1.36 -0.88
CA VAL A 100 -13.43 0.60 -1.21
C VAL A 100 -14.03 -0.04 0.04
N LEU A 101 -13.19 -0.73 0.84
CA LEU A 101 -13.62 -1.33 2.10
C LEU A 101 -14.18 -0.30 3.07
N LEU A 102 -13.55 0.87 3.17
CA LEU A 102 -14.06 1.96 3.99
C LEU A 102 -15.47 2.39 3.55
N GLY A 103 -15.69 2.57 2.24
CA GLY A 103 -17.01 2.91 1.69
C GLY A 103 -18.08 1.87 1.99
N VAL A 104 -17.73 0.59 1.91
CA VAL A 104 -18.64 -0.52 2.24
C VAL A 104 -19.00 -0.55 3.73
N VAL A 105 -18.02 -0.29 4.60
CA VAL A 105 -18.24 -0.33 6.05
C VAL A 105 -19.05 0.87 6.54
N ILE A 106 -18.79 2.05 5.99
CA ILE A 106 -19.43 3.29 6.45
C ILE A 106 -20.82 3.49 5.82
N GLY A 107 -21.05 3.01 4.60
CA GLY A 107 -22.31 3.21 3.89
C GLY A 107 -23.57 2.78 4.65
N PRO A 108 -23.59 1.63 5.36
CA PRO A 108 -24.76 1.16 6.11
C PRO A 108 -24.87 1.74 7.54
N VAL A 109 -23.84 2.36 8.07
CA VAL A 109 -23.78 2.74 9.49
C VAL A 109 -24.02 4.23 9.64
N ALA A 110 -25.11 4.59 10.30
CA ALA A 110 -25.41 5.97 10.66
C ALA A 110 -24.47 6.43 11.79
N GLY A 111 -23.56 7.36 11.50
CA GLY A 111 -22.65 7.92 12.49
C GLY A 111 -21.70 8.98 11.90
N ASN A 112 -21.00 9.68 12.76
CA ASN A 112 -20.09 10.76 12.38
C ASN A 112 -18.68 10.19 12.10
N TYR A 113 -18.48 9.59 10.91
CA TYR A 113 -17.24 8.91 10.53
C TYR A 113 -16.26 9.79 9.74
N GLU A 114 -16.51 11.08 9.67
CA GLU A 114 -15.74 12.02 8.86
C GLU A 114 -14.25 12.01 9.19
N LEU A 115 -13.94 11.97 10.48
CA LEU A 115 -12.55 11.91 10.95
C LEU A 115 -11.87 10.59 10.57
N LEU A 116 -12.59 9.48 10.66
CA LEU A 116 -12.08 8.16 10.25
C LEU A 116 -11.84 8.10 8.74
N VAL A 117 -12.79 8.61 7.95
CA VAL A 117 -12.67 8.70 6.49
C VAL A 117 -11.44 9.52 6.12
N SER A 118 -11.30 10.71 6.70
CA SER A 118 -10.17 11.60 6.44
C SER A 118 -8.84 10.95 6.78
N LEU A 119 -8.77 10.24 7.91
CA LEU A 119 -7.58 9.56 8.38
C LEU A 119 -7.19 8.41 7.44
N VAL A 120 -8.15 7.57 7.04
CA VAL A 120 -7.87 6.43 6.12
C VAL A 120 -7.48 6.93 4.74
N VAL A 121 -8.14 7.96 4.23
CA VAL A 121 -7.80 8.54 2.92
C VAL A 121 -6.42 9.15 2.93
N ALA A 122 -6.10 9.98 3.94
CA ALA A 122 -4.76 10.56 4.09
C ALA A 122 -3.69 9.46 4.20
N TYR A 123 -3.95 8.42 5.00
CA TYR A 123 -3.09 7.25 5.15
C TYR A 123 -2.83 6.54 3.81
N VAL A 124 -3.88 6.27 3.02
CA VAL A 124 -3.74 5.57 1.73
C VAL A 124 -2.98 6.42 0.73
N ILE A 125 -3.27 7.73 0.63
CA ILE A 125 -2.57 8.63 -0.29
C ILE A 125 -1.09 8.71 0.05
N ILE A 126 -0.75 8.96 1.31
CA ILE A 126 0.65 9.08 1.74
C ILE A 126 1.38 7.76 1.52
N LEU A 127 0.78 6.64 1.91
CA LEU A 127 1.41 5.33 1.78
C LEU A 127 1.54 4.89 0.32
N SER A 128 0.66 5.32 -0.57
CA SER A 128 0.78 5.07 -2.01
C SER A 128 1.95 5.85 -2.60
N ILE A 129 2.14 7.12 -2.22
CA ILE A 129 3.25 7.95 -2.70
C ILE A 129 4.58 7.45 -2.11
N VAL A 130 4.67 7.32 -0.80
CA VAL A 130 5.88 6.87 -0.09
C VAL A 130 6.22 5.43 -0.46
N GLY A 131 5.21 4.56 -0.52
CA GLY A 131 5.36 3.15 -0.88
C GLY A 131 5.84 2.97 -2.32
N SER A 132 5.37 3.78 -3.27
CA SER A 132 5.88 3.74 -4.65
C SER A 132 7.35 4.16 -4.72
N GLY A 133 7.77 5.11 -3.88
CA GLY A 133 9.17 5.47 -3.69
C GLY A 133 10.00 4.30 -3.15
N PHE A 134 9.51 3.60 -2.15
CA PHE A 134 10.15 2.39 -1.61
C PHE A 134 10.23 1.27 -2.66
N ALA A 135 9.18 1.04 -3.40
CA ALA A 135 9.17 0.04 -4.47
C ALA A 135 10.21 0.38 -5.55
N ARG A 136 10.31 1.65 -5.95
CA ARG A 136 11.29 2.09 -6.96
C ARG A 136 12.75 1.93 -6.50
N HIS A 137 13.01 2.06 -5.20
CA HIS A 137 14.36 1.98 -4.62
C HIS A 137 14.59 0.74 -3.76
N GLY A 138 13.72 -0.26 -3.86
CA GLY A 138 13.74 -1.47 -3.01
C GLY A 138 15.09 -2.19 -2.99
N ASP A 139 15.77 -2.27 -4.14
CA ASP A 139 17.10 -2.88 -4.24
C ASP A 139 18.16 -2.13 -3.43
N LYS A 140 18.18 -0.80 -3.52
CA LYS A 140 19.12 0.03 -2.76
C LYS A 140 18.83 -0.02 -1.27
N ILE A 141 17.56 -0.05 -0.89
CA ILE A 141 17.12 -0.12 0.51
C ILE A 141 17.53 -1.46 1.13
N GLY A 142 17.30 -2.58 0.44
CA GLY A 142 17.69 -3.91 0.90
C GLY A 142 19.19 -3.99 1.21
N MET A 143 20.03 -3.56 0.27
CA MET A 143 21.49 -3.52 0.43
C MET A 143 21.96 -2.59 1.55
N ALA A 144 21.38 -1.39 1.65
CA ALA A 144 21.78 -0.40 2.64
C ALA A 144 21.49 -0.86 4.08
N ILE A 145 20.30 -1.43 4.30
CA ILE A 145 19.87 -1.90 5.63
C ILE A 145 20.70 -3.13 6.03
N GLU A 146 20.91 -4.09 5.13
CA GLU A 146 21.75 -5.26 5.44
C GLU A 146 23.19 -4.86 5.75
N GLY A 147 23.76 -3.94 4.97
CA GLY A 147 25.09 -3.39 5.21
C GLY A 147 25.19 -2.69 6.57
N GLY A 148 24.18 -1.91 6.94
CA GLY A 148 24.09 -1.26 8.25
C GLY A 148 24.02 -2.25 9.42
N ILE A 149 23.18 -3.28 9.29
CA ILE A 149 23.05 -4.33 10.33
C ILE A 149 24.35 -5.12 10.49
N LYS A 150 25.01 -5.51 9.39
CA LYS A 150 26.31 -6.20 9.45
C LYS A 150 27.39 -5.34 10.12
N LYS A 151 27.39 -4.03 9.87
CA LYS A 151 28.33 -3.09 10.49
C LYS A 151 28.09 -2.95 11.99
N LEU A 152 26.83 -2.88 12.43
CA LEU A 152 26.44 -2.82 13.83
C LEU A 152 26.84 -4.11 14.60
N ILE A 153 26.59 -5.28 14.03
CA ILE A 153 26.97 -6.56 14.64
C ILE A 153 28.49 -6.68 14.76
N ARG A 154 29.26 -6.18 13.78
CA ARG A 154 30.70 -6.21 13.79
C ARG A 154 31.35 -5.22 14.76
N SER A 155 30.60 -4.17 15.16
CA SER A 155 31.07 -3.19 16.14
C SER A 155 30.75 -3.57 17.59
N SER A 156 29.90 -4.57 17.80
CA SER A 156 29.48 -5.08 19.12
C SER A 156 30.20 -6.38 19.54
N LEU A 157 31.08 -6.90 18.68
CA LEU A 157 32.00 -8.02 18.94
C LEU A 157 33.43 -7.53 19.08
#